data_512932c6ecd1f36151d35fa7de2f5985
#
_entry.id   512932c6ecd1f36151d35fa7de2f5985
#
_cell.length_a   1.000
_cell.length_b   1.000
_cell.length_c   1.000
_cell.angle_alpha   90.00
_cell.angle_beta   90.00
_cell.angle_gamma   90.00
#
_symmetry.space_group_name_H-M   'P 1'
#
loop_
_entity.id
_entity.type
_entity.pdbx_description
1 polymer ?
#
loop_
_entity_poly.entity_id
_entity_poly.type
_entity_poly.pdbx_seq_one_letter_code
_entity_poly.pdbx_strand_id
1 'polypeptide(L)'
;MKRVKYDILVIGGGPAGMITAVTAKAYHKDKSVAVVRKNKRAQVPCAIPYVVGGRIESCQNEVPDAVMTKEGVDLIFDEIVEVDFCKKEAKSLNKTIYGYDKLVFATGSLPNIPPMEGVDAEKVFTVKKDKESIDALKKSVCEAEKIVIVGTGFIGVEIAMEFARSGKEIVLIGRESDILRQAFDKEFAKEGERIIRESGIDLRNSCNTERILTNEKNEAIGVELDTGEKIYSDAVILAVGYHPNVALAKKAGLRIGKKGGIWVDEYMRTEAEDVFAVGDCASKQHFLTRKTIGLMLASTSTAEARVAAISLYKIEYIKRFSGTISIFSTVIGDRVFASAGVTESEAVRENIDIVTATFEGTDKHPGTLKDTHKQIVKLIAARHNGTIIGGQISGGESVGEMINALGIIIENRMSVSSLIGLQIATHPLLTAPPTAYPIIKAAEMVERKLYGENFSSCERERIAETV
;
A
#
# COMPACT_ATOMS: atom_id res chain seq x y z
N MET A 1 36.73 -2.83 -19.35
CA MET A 1 35.58 -2.53 -18.52
C MET A 1 35.97 -1.50 -17.47
N LYS A 2 35.17 -0.46 -17.29
CA LYS A 2 35.38 0.54 -16.23
C LYS A 2 35.09 -0.10 -14.87
N ARG A 3 35.90 0.16 -13.85
CA ARG A 3 35.69 -0.29 -12.48
C ARG A 3 35.58 0.93 -11.57
N VAL A 4 34.55 0.94 -10.71
CA VAL A 4 34.31 1.98 -9.71
C VAL A 4 33.95 1.28 -8.42
N LYS A 5 34.38 1.78 -7.26
CA LYS A 5 34.06 1.20 -5.97
C LYS A 5 33.28 2.23 -5.12
N TYR A 6 32.25 1.76 -4.43
CA TYR A 6 31.50 2.49 -3.41
C TYR A 6 31.47 1.69 -2.11
N ASP A 7 31.36 2.36 -0.99
CA ASP A 7 31.12 1.67 0.29
C ASP A 7 29.68 1.09 0.31
N ILE A 8 28.70 1.87 -0.17
CA ILE A 8 27.29 1.46 -0.17
C ILE A 8 26.74 1.61 -1.59
N LEU A 9 26.27 0.51 -2.15
CA LEU A 9 25.62 0.47 -3.47
C LEU A 9 24.15 0.10 -3.33
N VAL A 10 23.25 0.96 -3.82
CA VAL A 10 21.81 0.73 -3.84
C VAL A 10 21.35 0.48 -5.26
N ILE A 11 20.69 -0.65 -5.52
CA ILE A 11 20.13 -1.01 -6.82
C ILE A 11 18.63 -0.67 -6.83
N GLY A 12 18.28 0.40 -7.54
CA GLY A 12 16.92 0.93 -7.65
C GLY A 12 16.76 2.28 -6.98
N GLY A 13 16.13 3.24 -7.68
CA GLY A 13 15.96 4.63 -7.24
C GLY A 13 14.52 5.03 -6.99
N GLY A 14 13.64 4.08 -6.62
CA GLY A 14 12.30 4.37 -6.12
C GLY A 14 12.32 4.85 -4.65
N PRO A 15 11.15 5.04 -4.00
CA PRO A 15 11.06 5.55 -2.63
C PRO A 15 11.97 4.81 -1.63
N ALA A 16 12.00 3.47 -1.68
CA ALA A 16 12.87 2.67 -0.81
C ALA A 16 14.35 2.95 -1.04
N GLY A 17 14.80 2.92 -2.30
CA GLY A 17 16.23 3.14 -2.63
C GLY A 17 16.69 4.55 -2.30
N MET A 18 15.87 5.56 -2.57
CA MET A 18 16.15 6.95 -2.24
C MET A 18 16.31 7.14 -0.73
N ILE A 19 15.33 6.67 0.07
CA ILE A 19 15.39 6.80 1.53
C ILE A 19 16.55 5.99 2.11
N THR A 20 16.85 4.80 1.57
CA THR A 20 18.03 4.03 1.97
C THR A 20 19.30 4.85 1.78
N ALA A 21 19.52 5.43 0.60
CA ALA A 21 20.73 6.14 0.26
C ALA A 21 20.92 7.41 1.11
N VAL A 22 19.87 8.22 1.23
CA VAL A 22 19.89 9.47 2.01
C VAL A 22 20.09 9.15 3.50
N THR A 23 19.39 8.17 4.05
CA THR A 23 19.56 7.77 5.45
C THR A 23 20.95 7.18 5.70
N ALA A 24 21.45 6.31 4.78
CA ALA A 24 22.78 5.76 4.89
C ALA A 24 23.86 6.86 4.89
N LYS A 25 23.74 7.86 4.02
CA LYS A 25 24.67 8.99 3.99
C LYS A 25 24.61 9.85 5.26
N ALA A 26 23.43 10.04 5.82
CA ALA A 26 23.26 10.79 7.08
C ALA A 26 23.91 10.10 8.29
N TYR A 27 23.81 8.77 8.38
CA TYR A 27 24.36 7.99 9.48
C TYR A 27 25.82 7.55 9.27
N HIS A 28 26.26 7.37 8.04
CA HIS A 28 27.61 6.94 7.68
C HIS A 28 28.29 8.00 6.81
N LYS A 29 28.55 9.17 7.38
CA LYS A 29 29.02 10.40 6.67
C LYS A 29 30.31 10.21 5.90
N ASP A 30 31.21 9.36 6.40
CA ASP A 30 32.52 9.03 5.81
C ASP A 30 32.41 8.06 4.61
N LYS A 31 31.23 7.43 4.43
CA LYS A 31 31.01 6.42 3.40
C LYS A 31 30.55 7.03 2.07
N SER A 32 31.07 6.50 0.99
CA SER A 32 30.59 6.77 -0.36
C SER A 32 29.31 5.97 -0.63
N VAL A 33 28.26 6.66 -1.11
CA VAL A 33 26.96 6.06 -1.39
C VAL A 33 26.56 6.31 -2.83
N ALA A 34 26.19 5.26 -3.55
CA ALA A 34 25.68 5.38 -4.90
C ALA A 34 24.31 4.69 -5.05
N VAL A 35 23.44 5.30 -5.84
CA VAL A 35 22.18 4.71 -6.32
C VAL A 35 22.30 4.46 -7.82
N VAL A 36 22.12 3.21 -8.25
CA VAL A 36 22.05 2.84 -9.66
C VAL A 36 20.58 2.61 -10.01
N ARG A 37 20.06 3.37 -10.97
CA ARG A 37 18.70 3.21 -11.47
C ARG A 37 18.63 3.31 -12.99
N LYS A 38 17.70 2.51 -13.58
CA LYS A 38 17.48 2.46 -15.02
C LYS A 38 16.85 3.74 -15.56
N ASN A 39 15.77 4.20 -14.89
CA ASN A 39 14.97 5.33 -15.36
C ASN A 39 15.62 6.65 -14.95
N LYS A 40 15.75 7.59 -15.92
CA LYS A 40 16.27 8.92 -15.63
C LYS A 40 15.38 9.73 -14.68
N ARG A 41 14.08 9.46 -14.70
CA ARG A 41 13.10 10.16 -13.88
C ARG A 41 12.28 9.18 -13.03
N ALA A 42 12.32 9.36 -11.73
CA ALA A 42 11.51 8.58 -10.80
C ALA A 42 10.15 9.25 -10.61
N GLN A 43 9.08 8.46 -10.68
CA GLN A 43 7.71 8.91 -10.42
C GLN A 43 7.31 8.59 -8.99
N VAL A 44 6.42 9.40 -8.40
CA VAL A 44 5.74 9.07 -7.14
C VAL A 44 4.67 8.01 -7.44
N PRO A 45 4.83 6.75 -7.01
CA PRO A 45 3.93 5.67 -7.44
C PRO A 45 2.47 5.88 -7.03
N CYS A 46 2.24 6.41 -5.83
CA CYS A 46 0.90 6.62 -5.27
C CYS A 46 0.12 7.71 -6.00
N ALA A 47 0.78 8.59 -6.77
CA ALA A 47 0.11 9.67 -7.51
C ALA A 47 -0.14 9.33 -8.98
N ILE A 48 0.22 8.13 -9.44
CA ILE A 48 -0.02 7.69 -10.83
C ILE A 48 -1.50 7.78 -11.23
N PRO A 49 -2.49 7.36 -10.42
CA PRO A 49 -3.91 7.54 -10.75
C PRO A 49 -4.26 8.99 -11.08
N TYR A 50 -3.72 9.95 -10.35
CA TYR A 50 -3.98 11.38 -10.56
C TYR A 50 -3.28 11.95 -11.81
N VAL A 51 -2.13 11.38 -12.21
CA VAL A 51 -1.48 11.71 -13.49
C VAL A 51 -2.31 11.20 -14.65
N VAL A 52 -2.71 9.94 -14.59
CA VAL A 52 -3.49 9.29 -15.66
C VAL A 52 -4.87 9.92 -15.77
N GLY A 53 -5.50 10.28 -14.65
CA GLY A 53 -6.78 10.99 -14.59
C GLY A 53 -6.70 12.49 -14.94
N GLY A 54 -5.50 13.03 -15.19
CA GLY A 54 -5.31 14.40 -15.65
C GLY A 54 -5.36 15.50 -14.58
N ARG A 55 -5.34 15.14 -13.27
CA ARG A 55 -5.24 16.16 -12.19
C ARG A 55 -3.90 16.87 -12.17
N ILE A 56 -2.83 16.14 -12.48
CA ILE A 56 -1.46 16.64 -12.55
C ILE A 56 -0.77 16.08 -13.79
N GLU A 57 0.25 16.79 -14.26
CA GLU A 57 1.09 16.29 -15.35
C GLU A 57 2.17 15.33 -14.83
N SER A 58 2.64 14.41 -15.68
CA SER A 58 3.68 13.43 -15.29
C SER A 58 4.98 14.09 -14.85
N CYS A 59 5.32 15.28 -15.41
CA CYS A 59 6.48 16.06 -14.98
C CYS A 59 6.33 16.67 -13.57
N GLN A 60 5.10 16.87 -13.09
CA GLN A 60 4.81 17.32 -11.72
C GLN A 60 4.86 16.18 -10.71
N ASN A 61 4.79 14.94 -11.18
CA ASN A 61 4.85 13.73 -10.36
C ASN A 61 6.28 13.19 -10.17
N GLU A 62 7.29 13.90 -10.64
CA GLU A 62 8.68 13.45 -10.56
C GLU A 62 9.26 13.67 -9.15
N VAL A 63 9.99 12.66 -8.66
CA VAL A 63 10.78 12.80 -7.44
C VAL A 63 12.06 13.57 -7.80
N PRO A 64 12.35 14.73 -7.16
CA PRO A 64 13.54 15.50 -7.46
C PRO A 64 14.84 14.76 -7.12
N ASP A 65 15.75 14.61 -8.06
CA ASP A 65 17.06 13.99 -7.84
C ASP A 65 17.91 14.75 -6.82
N ALA A 66 17.63 16.05 -6.66
CA ALA A 66 18.26 16.91 -5.67
C ALA A 66 18.12 16.42 -4.23
N VAL A 67 17.08 15.62 -3.92
CA VAL A 67 16.93 14.98 -2.60
C VAL A 67 18.11 14.07 -2.26
N MET A 68 18.69 13.41 -3.26
CA MET A 68 19.87 12.53 -3.08
C MET A 68 21.18 13.29 -3.31
N THR A 69 21.28 14.04 -4.39
CA THR A 69 22.56 14.65 -4.80
C THR A 69 23.04 15.77 -3.85
N LYS A 70 22.11 16.51 -3.24
CA LYS A 70 22.43 17.51 -2.19
C LYS A 70 23.01 16.88 -0.92
N GLU A 71 22.66 15.64 -0.64
CA GLU A 71 23.18 14.87 0.50
C GLU A 71 24.52 14.16 0.17
N GLY A 72 25.05 14.34 -1.05
CA GLY A 72 26.32 13.72 -1.47
C GLY A 72 26.17 12.25 -1.84
N VAL A 73 24.99 11.84 -2.33
CA VAL A 73 24.74 10.52 -2.92
C VAL A 73 25.01 10.60 -4.43
N ASP A 74 25.80 9.71 -4.95
CA ASP A 74 26.04 9.57 -6.40
C ASP A 74 24.87 8.89 -7.07
N LEU A 75 24.21 9.58 -8.00
CA LEU A 75 23.11 9.04 -8.78
C LEU A 75 23.61 8.60 -10.16
N ILE A 76 23.46 7.31 -10.45
CA ILE A 76 23.97 6.66 -11.66
C ILE A 76 22.80 6.14 -12.49
N PHE A 77 22.74 6.57 -13.76
CA PHE A 77 21.74 6.11 -14.72
C PHE A 77 22.27 4.92 -15.51
N ASP A 78 22.02 3.71 -15.00
CA ASP A 78 22.44 2.45 -15.59
C ASP A 78 21.53 1.31 -15.09
N GLU A 79 21.64 0.13 -15.67
CA GLU A 79 20.91 -1.07 -15.26
C GLU A 79 21.87 -2.16 -14.80
N ILE A 80 21.76 -2.59 -13.54
CA ILE A 80 22.53 -3.73 -13.04
C ILE A 80 21.91 -5.02 -13.57
N VAL A 81 22.72 -5.85 -14.23
CA VAL A 81 22.29 -7.09 -14.89
C VAL A 81 22.90 -8.35 -14.27
N GLU A 82 23.90 -8.19 -13.42
CA GLU A 82 24.60 -9.29 -12.76
C GLU A 82 25.18 -8.83 -11.42
N VAL A 83 25.14 -9.70 -10.40
CA VAL A 83 25.76 -9.46 -9.09
C VAL A 83 26.54 -10.71 -8.69
N ASP A 84 27.77 -10.52 -8.25
CA ASP A 84 28.66 -11.56 -7.69
C ASP A 84 28.96 -11.22 -6.24
N PHE A 85 28.35 -11.95 -5.31
CA PHE A 85 28.49 -11.70 -3.86
C PHE A 85 29.88 -12.06 -3.34
N CYS A 86 30.55 -13.06 -3.94
CA CYS A 86 31.89 -13.47 -3.52
C CYS A 86 32.95 -12.40 -3.84
N LYS A 87 32.81 -11.73 -5.01
CA LYS A 87 33.68 -10.64 -5.40
C LYS A 87 33.22 -9.29 -4.90
N LYS A 88 32.01 -9.19 -4.37
CA LYS A 88 31.32 -7.94 -4.03
C LYS A 88 31.28 -6.97 -5.23
N GLU A 89 30.86 -7.48 -6.37
CA GLU A 89 30.78 -6.74 -7.63
C GLU A 89 29.38 -6.80 -8.24
N ALA A 90 28.89 -5.67 -8.73
CA ALA A 90 27.67 -5.54 -9.52
C ALA A 90 28.04 -5.03 -10.92
N LYS A 91 27.61 -5.74 -11.97
CA LYS A 91 27.91 -5.41 -13.35
C LYS A 91 26.68 -4.81 -14.02
N SER A 92 26.88 -3.71 -14.70
CA SER A 92 25.83 -3.01 -15.42
C SER A 92 25.76 -3.39 -16.90
N LEU A 93 24.62 -3.03 -17.53
CA LEU A 93 24.37 -3.18 -18.96
C LEU A 93 25.46 -2.46 -19.79
N ASN A 94 25.91 -1.28 -19.34
CA ASN A 94 26.98 -0.50 -19.96
C ASN A 94 28.39 -1.04 -19.68
N LYS A 95 28.48 -2.29 -19.17
CA LYS A 95 29.78 -3.00 -18.91
C LYS A 95 30.65 -2.31 -17.86
N THR A 96 30.07 -1.49 -16.97
CA THR A 96 30.76 -0.96 -15.79
C THR A 96 30.63 -1.97 -14.65
N ILE A 97 31.69 -2.18 -13.89
CA ILE A 97 31.73 -3.01 -12.69
C ILE A 97 31.74 -2.07 -11.48
N TYR A 98 30.75 -2.18 -10.62
CA TYR A 98 30.64 -1.46 -9.36
C TYR A 98 31.01 -2.40 -8.23
N GLY A 99 32.17 -2.16 -7.59
CA GLY A 99 32.53 -2.81 -6.33
C GLY A 99 31.77 -2.17 -5.17
N TYR A 100 31.47 -2.95 -4.14
CA TYR A 100 30.75 -2.45 -2.95
C TYR A 100 31.25 -3.09 -1.65
N ASP A 101 31.07 -2.42 -0.53
CA ASP A 101 31.18 -3.03 0.79
C ASP A 101 29.81 -3.52 1.29
N LYS A 102 28.76 -2.72 1.06
CA LYS A 102 27.36 -3.06 1.35
C LYS A 102 26.48 -2.90 0.11
N LEU A 103 25.61 -3.86 -0.14
CA LEU A 103 24.66 -3.86 -1.26
C LEU A 103 23.23 -3.85 -0.77
N VAL A 104 22.37 -3.00 -1.36
CA VAL A 104 20.96 -2.95 -1.05
C VAL A 104 20.13 -3.12 -2.33
N PHE A 105 19.31 -4.17 -2.37
CA PHE A 105 18.28 -4.34 -3.40
C PHE A 105 17.06 -3.50 -3.07
N ALA A 106 16.72 -2.57 -3.93
CA ALA A 106 15.53 -1.71 -3.88
C ALA A 106 14.81 -1.71 -5.24
N THR A 107 14.74 -2.89 -5.87
CA THR A 107 14.29 -3.08 -7.27
C THR A 107 12.78 -2.98 -7.46
N GLY A 108 12.02 -2.85 -6.36
CA GLY A 108 10.59 -2.57 -6.37
C GLY A 108 9.73 -3.73 -6.86
N SER A 109 8.68 -3.43 -7.60
CA SER A 109 7.66 -4.37 -8.08
C SER A 109 7.27 -4.11 -9.53
N LEU A 110 6.71 -5.13 -10.18
CA LEU A 110 6.20 -5.09 -11.55
C LEU A 110 4.70 -5.42 -11.55
N PRO A 111 3.90 -4.86 -12.48
CA PRO A 111 2.50 -5.21 -12.61
C PRO A 111 2.33 -6.66 -13.02
N ASN A 112 1.29 -7.31 -12.51
CA ASN A 112 0.89 -8.63 -12.94
C ASN A 112 0.27 -8.56 -14.33
N ILE A 113 0.65 -9.51 -15.18
CA ILE A 113 0.04 -9.75 -16.48
C ILE A 113 -0.55 -11.14 -16.41
N PRO A 114 -1.90 -11.26 -16.32
CA PRO A 114 -2.53 -12.57 -16.26
C PRO A 114 -2.39 -13.30 -17.61
N PRO A 115 -2.23 -14.63 -17.60
CA PRO A 115 -2.17 -15.41 -18.83
C PRO A 115 -3.57 -15.51 -19.44
N MET A 116 -3.93 -14.55 -20.31
CA MET A 116 -5.20 -14.54 -21.02
C MET A 116 -5.00 -14.16 -22.50
N GLU A 117 -5.90 -14.62 -23.35
CA GLU A 117 -5.91 -14.29 -24.77
C GLU A 117 -6.09 -12.78 -24.97
N GLY A 118 -5.34 -12.20 -25.90
CA GLY A 118 -5.40 -10.78 -26.25
C GLY A 118 -4.68 -9.84 -25.28
N VAL A 119 -4.01 -10.35 -24.24
CA VAL A 119 -3.34 -9.50 -23.21
C VAL A 119 -2.21 -8.64 -23.78
N ASP A 120 -1.59 -9.07 -24.89
CA ASP A 120 -0.50 -8.35 -25.57
C ASP A 120 -1.01 -7.45 -26.71
N ALA A 121 -2.33 -7.27 -26.86
CA ALA A 121 -2.91 -6.43 -27.90
C ALA A 121 -2.64 -4.94 -27.64
N GLU A 122 -2.65 -4.14 -28.71
CA GLU A 122 -2.62 -2.68 -28.58
C GLU A 122 -3.83 -2.18 -27.78
N LYS A 123 -3.69 -1.06 -27.08
CA LYS A 123 -4.69 -0.48 -26.17
C LYS A 123 -5.00 -1.32 -24.92
N VAL A 124 -4.17 -2.33 -24.62
CA VAL A 124 -4.13 -3.01 -23.31
C VAL A 124 -3.00 -2.44 -22.50
N PHE A 125 -3.31 -1.95 -21.31
CA PHE A 125 -2.35 -1.28 -20.45
C PHE A 125 -2.25 -1.94 -19.08
N THR A 126 -1.03 -2.02 -18.56
CA THR A 126 -0.77 -2.22 -17.13
C THR A 126 -0.27 -0.93 -16.51
N VAL A 127 -0.51 -0.73 -15.23
CA VAL A 127 -0.07 0.49 -14.54
C VAL A 127 1.40 0.35 -14.14
N LYS A 128 2.31 0.68 -15.04
CA LYS A 128 3.76 0.70 -14.79
C LYS A 128 4.17 1.98 -14.06
N LYS A 129 5.32 1.94 -13.37
CA LYS A 129 5.82 3.04 -12.53
C LYS A 129 6.89 3.91 -13.24
N ASP A 130 7.01 3.81 -14.56
CA ASP A 130 7.91 4.62 -15.37
C ASP A 130 7.12 5.68 -16.17
N LYS A 131 7.77 6.82 -16.42
CA LYS A 131 7.15 7.98 -17.04
C LYS A 131 6.62 7.68 -18.45
N GLU A 132 7.40 6.98 -19.25
CA GLU A 132 7.07 6.67 -20.65
C GLU A 132 5.78 5.84 -20.74
N SER A 133 5.64 4.84 -19.89
CA SER A 133 4.44 3.99 -19.81
C SER A 133 3.22 4.76 -19.28
N ILE A 134 3.42 5.66 -18.30
CA ILE A 134 2.35 6.51 -17.76
C ILE A 134 1.84 7.50 -18.83
N ASP A 135 2.76 8.13 -19.56
CA ASP A 135 2.41 9.08 -20.63
C ASP A 135 1.69 8.38 -21.79
N ALA A 136 2.12 7.15 -22.16
CA ALA A 136 1.44 6.34 -23.17
C ALA A 136 0.01 5.96 -22.74
N LEU A 137 -0.15 5.51 -21.49
CA LEU A 137 -1.47 5.21 -20.93
C LEU A 137 -2.36 6.47 -20.92
N LYS A 138 -1.85 7.59 -20.39
CA LYS A 138 -2.58 8.86 -20.37
C LYS A 138 -3.05 9.29 -21.76
N LYS A 139 -2.17 9.20 -22.76
CA LYS A 139 -2.50 9.56 -24.15
C LYS A 139 -3.63 8.69 -24.69
N SER A 140 -3.52 7.37 -24.59
CA SER A 140 -4.55 6.45 -25.07
C SER A 140 -5.89 6.65 -24.38
N VAL A 141 -5.88 6.87 -23.07
CA VAL A 141 -7.10 7.11 -22.29
C VAL A 141 -7.74 8.45 -22.64
N CYS A 142 -6.95 9.49 -22.96
CA CYS A 142 -7.51 10.78 -23.37
C CYS A 142 -8.40 10.66 -24.62
N GLU A 143 -8.04 9.77 -25.55
CA GLU A 143 -8.76 9.52 -26.82
C GLU A 143 -9.95 8.57 -26.65
N ALA A 144 -10.00 7.80 -25.56
CA ALA A 144 -11.04 6.81 -25.27
C ALA A 144 -12.31 7.46 -24.70
N GLU A 145 -13.48 7.01 -25.11
CA GLU A 145 -14.77 7.38 -24.52
C GLU A 145 -15.18 6.36 -23.45
N LYS A 146 -14.97 5.05 -23.75
CA LYS A 146 -15.31 3.94 -22.88
C LYS A 146 -14.08 3.12 -22.50
N ILE A 147 -13.89 2.87 -21.19
CA ILE A 147 -12.73 2.18 -20.66
C ILE A 147 -13.17 1.03 -19.75
N VAL A 148 -12.58 -0.15 -19.98
CA VAL A 148 -12.69 -1.28 -19.06
C VAL A 148 -11.46 -1.29 -18.15
N ILE A 149 -11.69 -1.39 -16.84
CA ILE A 149 -10.66 -1.56 -15.83
C ILE A 149 -10.85 -2.91 -15.15
N VAL A 150 -9.85 -3.78 -15.25
CA VAL A 150 -9.87 -5.11 -14.64
C VAL A 150 -9.09 -5.07 -13.32
N GLY A 151 -9.79 -5.26 -12.20
CA GLY A 151 -9.26 -5.26 -10.85
C GLY A 151 -9.87 -4.17 -9.96
N THR A 152 -10.50 -4.58 -8.85
CA THR A 152 -11.17 -3.74 -7.86
C THR A 152 -10.33 -3.49 -6.60
N GLY A 153 -8.98 -3.56 -6.74
CA GLY A 153 -8.03 -3.11 -5.73
C GLY A 153 -7.85 -1.58 -5.74
N PHE A 154 -6.97 -1.05 -4.88
CA PHE A 154 -6.74 0.40 -4.74
C PHE A 154 -6.52 1.12 -6.08
N ILE A 155 -5.58 0.63 -6.88
CA ILE A 155 -5.22 1.27 -8.17
C ILE A 155 -6.39 1.27 -9.15
N GLY A 156 -7.12 0.15 -9.26
CA GLY A 156 -8.29 0.06 -10.15
C GLY A 156 -9.41 1.01 -9.73
N VAL A 157 -9.72 1.05 -8.43
CA VAL A 157 -10.74 1.96 -7.86
C VAL A 157 -10.33 3.43 -8.03
N GLU A 158 -9.09 3.80 -7.70
CA GLU A 158 -8.60 5.17 -7.82
C GLU A 158 -8.59 5.67 -9.28
N ILE A 159 -8.12 4.84 -10.21
CA ILE A 159 -8.15 5.17 -11.64
C ILE A 159 -9.59 5.29 -12.15
N ALA A 160 -10.49 4.37 -11.76
CA ALA A 160 -11.90 4.42 -12.16
C ALA A 160 -12.57 5.72 -11.69
N MET A 161 -12.33 6.13 -10.44
CA MET A 161 -12.85 7.37 -9.89
C MET A 161 -12.31 8.61 -10.59
N GLU A 162 -11.03 8.63 -10.95
CA GLU A 162 -10.45 9.74 -11.69
C GLU A 162 -11.03 9.88 -13.11
N PHE A 163 -11.26 8.76 -13.79
CA PHE A 163 -11.86 8.80 -15.13
C PHE A 163 -13.35 9.14 -15.11
N ALA A 164 -14.10 8.66 -14.15
CA ALA A 164 -15.52 9.04 -13.98
C ALA A 164 -15.67 10.55 -13.83
N ARG A 165 -14.76 11.21 -13.10
CA ARG A 165 -14.72 12.68 -12.98
C ARG A 165 -14.48 13.42 -14.31
N SER A 166 -13.80 12.78 -15.27
CA SER A 166 -13.55 13.33 -16.59
C SER A 166 -14.68 13.04 -17.59
N GLY A 167 -15.80 12.45 -17.14
CA GLY A 167 -16.99 12.17 -17.94
C GLY A 167 -16.89 10.96 -18.85
N LYS A 168 -15.93 10.05 -18.63
CA LYS A 168 -15.76 8.83 -19.41
C LYS A 168 -16.69 7.72 -18.92
N GLU A 169 -17.14 6.85 -19.82
CA GLU A 169 -17.87 5.64 -19.46
C GLU A 169 -16.90 4.58 -18.95
N ILE A 170 -17.08 4.16 -17.68
CA ILE A 170 -16.17 3.24 -17.02
C ILE A 170 -16.89 1.96 -16.63
N VAL A 171 -16.29 0.81 -17.00
CA VAL A 171 -16.68 -0.49 -16.47
C VAL A 171 -15.53 -0.99 -15.58
N LEU A 172 -15.78 -1.17 -14.29
CA LEU A 172 -14.84 -1.68 -13.31
C LEU A 172 -15.18 -3.12 -12.95
N ILE A 173 -14.28 -4.06 -13.29
CA ILE A 173 -14.51 -5.51 -13.14
C ILE A 173 -13.66 -6.06 -12.01
N GLY A 174 -14.27 -6.79 -11.08
CA GLY A 174 -13.62 -7.46 -9.96
C GLY A 174 -13.98 -8.92 -9.83
N ARG A 175 -12.97 -9.76 -9.65
CA ARG A 175 -13.15 -11.18 -9.36
C ARG A 175 -13.76 -11.43 -7.99
N GLU A 176 -13.43 -10.59 -7.02
CA GLU A 176 -13.91 -10.70 -5.65
C GLU A 176 -15.35 -10.19 -5.51
N SER A 177 -16.04 -10.62 -4.45
CA SER A 177 -17.42 -10.19 -4.15
C SER A 177 -17.55 -8.73 -3.75
N ASP A 178 -16.46 -8.17 -3.24
CA ASP A 178 -16.41 -6.81 -2.70
C ASP A 178 -15.13 -6.09 -3.18
N ILE A 179 -15.22 -4.78 -3.35
CA ILE A 179 -14.04 -3.95 -3.67
C ILE A 179 -13.09 -3.91 -2.46
N LEU A 180 -11.80 -3.70 -2.72
CA LEU A 180 -10.78 -3.47 -1.68
C LEU A 180 -10.77 -4.53 -0.56
N ARG A 181 -11.25 -5.73 -0.83
CA ARG A 181 -11.48 -6.83 0.13
C ARG A 181 -10.27 -7.17 1.00
N GLN A 182 -9.06 -6.90 0.54
CA GLN A 182 -7.84 -7.17 1.32
C GLN A 182 -7.60 -6.16 2.44
N ALA A 183 -8.27 -5.01 2.39
CA ALA A 183 -8.05 -3.90 3.31
C ALA A 183 -9.29 -3.56 4.15
N PHE A 184 -10.49 -3.88 3.68
CA PHE A 184 -11.74 -3.47 4.33
C PHE A 184 -12.69 -4.63 4.56
N ASP A 185 -13.40 -4.58 5.68
CA ASP A 185 -14.56 -5.42 5.95
C ASP A 185 -15.75 -4.99 5.09
N LYS A 186 -16.73 -5.90 4.99
CA LYS A 186 -17.84 -5.80 4.05
C LYS A 186 -18.63 -4.49 4.16
N GLU A 187 -18.86 -3.98 5.36
CA GLU A 187 -19.63 -2.75 5.58
C GLU A 187 -18.96 -1.52 4.96
N PHE A 188 -17.63 -1.40 5.09
CA PHE A 188 -16.85 -0.33 4.46
C PHE A 188 -16.76 -0.50 2.94
N ALA A 189 -16.53 -1.74 2.48
CA ALA A 189 -16.51 -2.04 1.05
C ALA A 189 -17.84 -1.70 0.38
N LYS A 190 -18.98 -2.03 0.99
CA LYS A 190 -20.32 -1.73 0.46
C LYS A 190 -20.61 -0.23 0.40
N GLU A 191 -20.13 0.55 1.36
CA GLU A 191 -20.23 2.00 1.29
C GLU A 191 -19.43 2.56 0.10
N GLY A 192 -18.20 2.09 -0.10
CA GLY A 192 -17.38 2.45 -1.26
C GLY A 192 -18.04 2.06 -2.58
N GLU A 193 -18.60 0.84 -2.69
CA GLU A 193 -19.33 0.38 -3.88
C GLU A 193 -20.53 1.26 -4.21
N ARG A 194 -21.28 1.70 -3.19
CA ARG A 194 -22.40 2.63 -3.38
C ARG A 194 -21.92 3.93 -4.03
N ILE A 195 -20.85 4.53 -3.51
CA ILE A 195 -20.29 5.78 -4.04
C ILE A 195 -19.78 5.59 -5.47
N ILE A 196 -19.10 4.47 -5.77
CA ILE A 196 -18.61 4.14 -7.11
C ILE A 196 -19.79 4.09 -8.10
N ARG A 197 -20.89 3.40 -7.75
CA ARG A 197 -22.08 3.31 -8.62
C ARG A 197 -22.78 4.65 -8.78
N GLU A 198 -22.90 5.44 -7.72
CA GLU A 198 -23.48 6.79 -7.74
C GLU A 198 -22.63 7.76 -8.59
N SER A 199 -21.34 7.48 -8.77
CA SER A 199 -20.45 8.23 -9.68
C SER A 199 -20.58 7.82 -11.14
N GLY A 200 -21.53 6.93 -11.49
CA GLY A 200 -21.80 6.50 -12.86
C GLY A 200 -20.92 5.36 -13.38
N ILE A 201 -20.09 4.75 -12.51
CA ILE A 201 -19.24 3.62 -12.87
C ILE A 201 -20.06 2.31 -12.87
N ASP A 202 -20.02 1.56 -13.96
CA ASP A 202 -20.56 0.19 -14.02
C ASP A 202 -19.64 -0.78 -13.29
N LEU A 203 -19.96 -1.05 -12.02
CA LEU A 203 -19.18 -1.94 -11.16
C LEU A 203 -19.69 -3.38 -11.28
N ARG A 204 -18.82 -4.29 -11.72
CA ARG A 204 -19.07 -5.73 -11.91
C ARG A 204 -18.21 -6.53 -10.95
N ASN A 205 -18.75 -6.88 -9.78
CA ASN A 205 -18.11 -7.77 -8.81
C ASN A 205 -18.42 -9.24 -9.09
N SER A 206 -17.61 -10.16 -8.58
CA SER A 206 -17.73 -11.61 -8.77
C SER A 206 -17.71 -12.03 -10.26
N CYS A 207 -17.02 -11.28 -11.10
CA CYS A 207 -16.86 -11.56 -12.51
C CYS A 207 -15.37 -11.73 -12.83
N ASN A 208 -15.04 -12.77 -13.59
CA ASN A 208 -13.67 -12.98 -14.06
C ASN A 208 -13.58 -12.60 -15.53
N THR A 209 -12.55 -11.83 -15.89
CA THR A 209 -12.24 -11.56 -17.28
C THR A 209 -11.53 -12.79 -17.85
N GLU A 210 -12.12 -13.42 -18.87
CA GLU A 210 -11.60 -14.64 -19.47
C GLU A 210 -10.61 -14.31 -20.59
N ARG A 211 -10.95 -13.35 -21.46
CA ARG A 211 -10.07 -12.88 -22.52
C ARG A 211 -10.32 -11.43 -22.89
N ILE A 212 -9.36 -10.86 -23.60
CA ILE A 212 -9.49 -9.55 -24.25
C ILE A 212 -9.91 -9.75 -25.69
N LEU A 213 -10.96 -9.04 -26.08
CA LEU A 213 -11.46 -9.05 -27.46
C LEU A 213 -10.59 -8.15 -28.32
N THR A 214 -10.18 -8.63 -29.48
CA THR A 214 -9.33 -7.90 -30.43
C THR A 214 -9.95 -7.81 -31.80
N ASN A 215 -9.62 -6.77 -32.57
CA ASN A 215 -9.94 -6.64 -33.97
C ASN A 215 -8.86 -7.27 -34.87
N GLU A 216 -9.03 -7.22 -36.19
CA GLU A 216 -8.09 -7.75 -37.18
C GLU A 216 -6.68 -7.09 -37.10
N LYS A 217 -6.58 -5.90 -36.53
CA LYS A 217 -5.31 -5.17 -36.33
C LYS A 217 -4.62 -5.48 -35.02
N ASN A 218 -5.16 -6.46 -34.25
CA ASN A 218 -4.69 -6.78 -32.89
C ASN A 218 -4.79 -5.59 -31.90
N GLU A 219 -5.82 -4.74 -32.05
CA GLU A 219 -6.16 -3.72 -31.06
C GLU A 219 -7.27 -4.24 -30.14
N ALA A 220 -7.21 -3.97 -28.86
CA ALA A 220 -8.27 -4.32 -27.92
C ALA A 220 -9.54 -3.51 -28.24
N ILE A 221 -10.67 -4.22 -28.28
CA ILE A 221 -12.01 -3.67 -28.51
C ILE A 221 -12.97 -4.00 -27.36
N GLY A 222 -12.47 -4.57 -26.27
CA GLY A 222 -13.24 -4.92 -25.09
C GLY A 222 -12.73 -6.17 -24.39
N VAL A 223 -13.58 -6.75 -23.55
CA VAL A 223 -13.31 -7.97 -22.79
C VAL A 223 -14.49 -8.94 -22.88
N GLU A 224 -14.22 -10.23 -22.69
CA GLU A 224 -15.25 -11.26 -22.47
C GLU A 224 -15.12 -11.79 -21.03
N LEU A 225 -16.24 -11.87 -20.35
CA LEU A 225 -16.32 -12.39 -18.99
C LEU A 225 -16.51 -13.91 -19.00
N ASP A 226 -16.23 -14.56 -17.87
CA ASP A 226 -16.48 -15.99 -17.63
C ASP A 226 -17.96 -16.41 -17.78
N THR A 227 -18.87 -15.44 -17.76
CA THR A 227 -20.30 -15.63 -18.06
C THR A 227 -20.62 -15.68 -19.58
N GLY A 228 -19.64 -15.41 -20.45
CA GLY A 228 -19.81 -15.22 -21.88
C GLY A 228 -20.29 -13.82 -22.29
N GLU A 229 -20.52 -12.91 -21.34
CA GLU A 229 -20.87 -11.51 -21.62
C GLU A 229 -19.68 -10.78 -22.25
N LYS A 230 -19.93 -10.05 -23.34
CA LYS A 230 -18.92 -9.21 -24.01
C LYS A 230 -19.16 -7.74 -23.70
N ILE A 231 -18.12 -7.08 -23.22
CA ILE A 231 -18.13 -5.66 -22.88
C ILE A 231 -17.15 -4.96 -23.82
N TYR A 232 -17.69 -4.17 -24.77
CA TYR A 232 -16.89 -3.42 -25.71
C TYR A 232 -16.36 -2.13 -25.09
N SER A 233 -15.13 -1.74 -25.44
CA SER A 233 -14.45 -0.54 -24.96
C SER A 233 -13.32 -0.11 -25.88
N ASP A 234 -12.86 1.13 -25.75
CA ASP A 234 -11.77 1.71 -26.53
C ASP A 234 -10.39 1.40 -25.96
N ALA A 235 -10.32 1.06 -24.67
CA ALA A 235 -9.10 0.68 -23.97
C ALA A 235 -9.39 -0.27 -22.81
N VAL A 236 -8.41 -1.12 -22.47
CA VAL A 236 -8.45 -2.04 -21.32
C VAL A 236 -7.27 -1.76 -20.41
N ILE A 237 -7.55 -1.56 -19.12
CA ILE A 237 -6.53 -1.34 -18.09
C ILE A 237 -6.51 -2.52 -17.13
N LEU A 238 -5.36 -3.18 -17.02
CA LEU A 238 -5.15 -4.29 -16.09
C LEU A 238 -4.57 -3.76 -14.77
N ALA A 239 -5.41 -3.70 -13.74
CA ALA A 239 -5.07 -3.29 -12.38
C ALA A 239 -5.12 -4.47 -11.39
N VAL A 240 -4.64 -5.65 -11.82
CA VAL A 240 -4.75 -6.95 -11.12
C VAL A 240 -3.60 -7.21 -10.13
N GLY A 241 -2.99 -6.15 -9.63
CA GLY A 241 -1.93 -6.20 -8.61
C GLY A 241 -0.53 -6.24 -9.18
N TYR A 242 0.44 -6.47 -8.26
CA TYR A 242 1.87 -6.45 -8.55
C TYR A 242 2.57 -7.67 -7.94
N HIS A 243 3.76 -7.96 -8.45
CA HIS A 243 4.68 -8.94 -7.88
C HIS A 243 6.06 -8.31 -7.65
N PRO A 244 6.83 -8.80 -6.67
CA PRO A 244 8.17 -8.31 -6.39
C PRO A 244 9.11 -8.46 -7.59
N ASN A 245 9.89 -7.43 -7.90
CA ASN A 245 10.92 -7.50 -8.94
C ASN A 245 12.21 -8.12 -8.38
N VAL A 246 12.31 -9.44 -8.47
CA VAL A 246 13.39 -10.24 -7.87
C VAL A 246 14.29 -10.94 -8.88
N ALA A 247 14.12 -10.69 -10.18
CA ALA A 247 14.82 -11.41 -11.22
C ALA A 247 16.36 -11.35 -11.05
N LEU A 248 16.91 -10.17 -10.79
CA LEU A 248 18.33 -9.98 -10.54
C LEU A 248 18.81 -10.70 -9.28
N ALA A 249 18.07 -10.58 -8.17
CA ALA A 249 18.40 -11.20 -6.90
C ALA A 249 18.34 -12.74 -6.99
N LYS A 250 17.32 -13.29 -7.67
CA LYS A 250 17.19 -14.73 -7.92
C LYS A 250 18.33 -15.26 -8.79
N LYS A 251 18.71 -14.52 -9.84
CA LYS A 251 19.85 -14.87 -10.71
C LYS A 251 21.16 -14.87 -9.92
N ALA A 252 21.31 -13.96 -8.95
CA ALA A 252 22.48 -13.88 -8.08
C ALA A 252 22.48 -14.94 -6.95
N GLY A 253 21.42 -15.73 -6.81
CA GLY A 253 21.33 -16.84 -5.85
C GLY A 253 20.67 -16.51 -4.52
N LEU A 254 20.03 -15.33 -4.36
CA LEU A 254 19.31 -15.01 -3.13
C LEU A 254 18.04 -15.83 -2.97
N ARG A 255 17.75 -16.18 -1.73
CA ARG A 255 16.55 -16.88 -1.33
C ARG A 255 15.30 -16.04 -1.55
N ILE A 256 14.33 -16.58 -2.27
CA ILE A 256 13.03 -15.95 -2.49
C ILE A 256 11.99 -16.56 -1.54
N GLY A 257 11.28 -15.70 -0.83
CA GLY A 257 10.24 -16.09 0.12
C GLY A 257 8.94 -16.56 -0.56
N LYS A 258 8.03 -17.14 0.23
CA LYS A 258 6.78 -17.76 -0.25
C LYS A 258 5.85 -16.84 -1.06
N LYS A 259 5.90 -15.53 -0.85
CA LYS A 259 5.11 -14.53 -1.59
C LYS A 259 5.93 -13.80 -2.66
N GLY A 260 7.06 -14.37 -3.07
CA GLY A 260 7.86 -13.90 -4.19
C GLY A 260 8.88 -12.81 -3.87
N GLY A 261 8.92 -12.24 -2.67
CA GLY A 261 9.93 -11.25 -2.27
C GLY A 261 11.26 -11.88 -1.86
N ILE A 262 12.37 -11.12 -1.96
CA ILE A 262 13.68 -11.50 -1.43
C ILE A 262 13.54 -11.73 0.07
N TRP A 263 13.98 -12.89 0.56
CA TRP A 263 13.92 -13.16 1.98
C TRP A 263 14.83 -12.21 2.76
N VAL A 264 14.32 -11.64 3.85
CA VAL A 264 15.07 -10.77 4.76
C VAL A 264 14.69 -11.05 6.21
N ASP A 265 15.60 -10.73 7.12
CA ASP A 265 15.32 -10.67 8.54
C ASP A 265 14.65 -9.32 8.96
N GLU A 266 14.48 -9.09 10.25
CA GLU A 266 13.86 -7.87 10.79
C GLU A 266 14.67 -6.57 10.55
N TYR A 267 15.96 -6.70 10.21
CA TYR A 267 16.87 -5.61 9.86
C TYR A 267 17.11 -5.50 8.35
N MET A 268 16.26 -6.17 7.54
CA MET A 268 16.33 -6.18 6.09
C MET A 268 17.61 -6.84 5.53
N ARG A 269 18.33 -7.65 6.32
CA ARG A 269 19.50 -8.41 5.89
C ARG A 269 19.02 -9.66 5.16
N THR A 270 19.64 -9.99 4.04
CA THR A 270 19.46 -11.27 3.35
C THR A 270 20.34 -12.36 4.00
N GLU A 271 20.31 -13.58 3.50
CA GLU A 271 21.24 -14.65 3.91
C GLU A 271 22.66 -14.45 3.39
N ALA A 272 22.85 -13.59 2.35
CA ALA A 272 24.19 -13.24 1.86
C ALA A 272 24.77 -12.12 2.73
N GLU A 273 26.05 -12.30 3.11
CA GLU A 273 26.75 -11.33 3.93
C GLU A 273 26.84 -9.98 3.23
N ASP A 274 26.59 -8.89 3.97
CA ASP A 274 26.64 -7.51 3.48
C ASP A 274 25.61 -7.16 2.40
N VAL A 275 24.56 -7.99 2.24
CA VAL A 275 23.49 -7.80 1.26
C VAL A 275 22.16 -7.62 1.95
N PHE A 276 21.44 -6.57 1.56
CA PHE A 276 20.14 -6.16 2.12
C PHE A 276 19.10 -6.09 1.01
N ALA A 277 17.82 -6.17 1.38
CA ALA A 277 16.72 -5.88 0.46
C ALA A 277 15.61 -5.10 1.16
N VAL A 278 15.07 -4.08 0.50
CA VAL A 278 14.06 -3.16 1.05
C VAL A 278 12.95 -2.87 0.04
N GLY A 279 11.79 -2.48 0.54
CA GLY A 279 10.66 -2.09 -0.29
C GLY A 279 9.94 -3.27 -0.94
N ASP A 280 9.24 -3.02 -2.04
CA ASP A 280 8.35 -4.01 -2.66
C ASP A 280 9.06 -5.31 -3.09
N CYS A 281 10.37 -5.28 -3.34
CA CYS A 281 11.13 -6.49 -3.68
C CYS A 281 11.46 -7.37 -2.48
N ALA A 282 11.41 -6.86 -1.25
CA ALA A 282 11.68 -7.61 -0.03
C ALA A 282 10.45 -8.33 0.50
N SER A 283 10.63 -9.50 1.12
CA SER A 283 9.54 -10.23 1.76
C SER A 283 9.09 -9.54 3.06
N LYS A 284 7.80 -9.64 3.37
CA LYS A 284 7.20 -9.03 4.55
C LYS A 284 6.50 -10.08 5.41
N GLN A 285 6.54 -9.90 6.71
CA GLN A 285 5.86 -10.73 7.68
C GLN A 285 4.76 -9.95 8.39
N HIS A 286 3.58 -10.53 8.48
CA HIS A 286 2.47 -9.95 9.23
C HIS A 286 2.84 -9.81 10.72
N PHE A 287 2.55 -8.65 11.31
CA PHE A 287 2.95 -8.31 12.68
C PHE A 287 2.39 -9.28 13.75
N LEU A 288 1.19 -9.82 13.56
CA LEU A 288 0.53 -10.70 14.52
C LEU A 288 0.75 -12.18 14.20
N THR A 289 0.41 -12.62 12.99
CA THR A 289 0.46 -14.05 12.60
C THR A 289 1.84 -14.52 12.20
N ARG A 290 2.78 -13.60 11.95
CA ARG A 290 4.14 -13.86 11.43
C ARG A 290 4.18 -14.59 10.07
N LYS A 291 3.02 -14.77 9.44
CA LYS A 291 2.93 -15.30 8.08
C LYS A 291 3.50 -14.31 7.07
N THR A 292 4.09 -14.83 6.00
CA THR A 292 4.55 -13.98 4.88
C THR A 292 3.34 -13.40 4.15
N ILE A 293 3.32 -12.07 3.97
CA ILE A 293 2.26 -11.33 3.29
C ILE A 293 2.76 -10.65 2.01
N GLY A 294 1.86 -10.43 1.07
CA GLY A 294 2.15 -9.75 -0.21
C GLY A 294 1.80 -8.25 -0.13
N LEU A 295 2.37 -7.53 0.83
CA LEU A 295 2.12 -6.11 1.03
C LEU A 295 3.14 -5.26 0.28
N MET A 296 2.67 -4.26 -0.47
CA MET A 296 3.50 -3.32 -1.25
C MET A 296 3.00 -1.90 -1.01
N LEU A 297 3.53 -1.24 0.02
CA LEU A 297 3.19 0.13 0.40
C LEU A 297 4.45 0.99 0.48
N ALA A 298 4.37 2.22 -0.02
CA ALA A 298 5.47 3.17 0.01
C ALA A 298 5.90 3.51 1.45
N SER A 299 4.94 3.64 2.38
CA SER A 299 5.19 3.89 3.81
C SER A 299 5.99 2.75 4.45
N THR A 300 5.60 1.51 4.24
CA THR A 300 6.34 0.31 4.69
C THR A 300 7.74 0.29 4.06
N SER A 301 7.83 0.54 2.75
CA SER A 301 9.08 0.54 2.01
C SER A 301 10.08 1.57 2.55
N THR A 302 9.62 2.76 2.93
CA THR A 302 10.47 3.81 3.51
C THR A 302 10.85 3.53 4.96
N ALA A 303 9.99 2.88 5.75
CA ALA A 303 10.31 2.43 7.10
C ALA A 303 11.41 1.35 7.08
N GLU A 304 11.27 0.34 6.21
CA GLU A 304 12.30 -0.69 5.97
C GLU A 304 13.63 -0.09 5.53
N ALA A 305 13.59 0.89 4.62
CA ALA A 305 14.76 1.59 4.12
C ALA A 305 15.55 2.28 5.24
N ARG A 306 14.87 2.94 6.19
CA ARG A 306 15.51 3.56 7.35
C ARG A 306 16.16 2.52 8.27
N VAL A 307 15.44 1.44 8.59
CA VAL A 307 15.95 0.36 9.43
C VAL A 307 17.20 -0.27 8.83
N ALA A 308 17.17 -0.60 7.53
CA ALA A 308 18.32 -1.13 6.82
C ALA A 308 19.50 -0.15 6.82
N ALA A 309 19.26 1.09 6.40
CA ALA A 309 20.31 2.10 6.24
C ALA A 309 21.06 2.41 7.54
N ILE A 310 20.34 2.53 8.65
CA ILE A 310 20.93 2.76 9.98
C ILE A 310 21.79 1.55 10.41
N SER A 311 21.38 0.34 10.02
CA SER A 311 21.97 -0.93 10.50
C SER A 311 22.94 -1.59 9.53
N LEU A 312 23.40 -0.88 8.46
CA LEU A 312 24.28 -1.46 7.41
C LEU A 312 25.60 -2.02 7.94
N TYR A 313 26.21 -1.38 8.93
CA TYR A 313 27.52 -1.79 9.46
C TYR A 313 27.43 -2.41 10.85
N LYS A 314 26.48 -1.94 11.68
CA LYS A 314 26.20 -2.47 13.02
C LYS A 314 24.75 -2.19 13.38
N ILE A 315 24.18 -2.98 14.27
CA ILE A 315 22.81 -2.72 14.75
C ILE A 315 22.88 -1.54 15.75
N GLU A 316 22.49 -0.36 15.29
CA GLU A 316 22.37 0.85 16.13
C GLU A 316 20.92 1.12 16.53
N TYR A 317 19.96 0.60 15.78
CA TYR A 317 18.54 0.74 16.05
C TYR A 317 17.95 -0.57 16.55
N ILE A 318 17.46 -0.59 17.79
CA ILE A 318 16.79 -1.77 18.35
C ILE A 318 15.32 -1.74 17.98
N LYS A 319 14.92 -2.61 17.07
CA LYS A 319 13.52 -2.74 16.63
C LYS A 319 12.70 -3.42 17.74
N ARG A 320 11.74 -2.69 18.32
CA ARG A 320 10.85 -3.17 19.38
C ARG A 320 9.62 -3.89 18.83
N PHE A 321 9.14 -3.45 17.69
CA PHE A 321 7.97 -4.01 17.01
C PHE A 321 8.43 -4.87 15.82
N SER A 322 7.95 -6.10 15.77
CA SER A 322 8.33 -7.05 14.74
C SER A 322 7.22 -7.26 13.71
N GLY A 323 7.62 -7.38 12.44
CA GLY A 323 6.70 -7.56 11.32
C GLY A 323 6.20 -6.24 10.75
N THR A 324 5.11 -6.31 10.00
CA THR A 324 4.54 -5.19 9.23
C THR A 324 3.05 -5.07 9.53
N ILE A 325 2.60 -3.87 9.88
CA ILE A 325 1.19 -3.51 9.95
C ILE A 325 0.76 -3.09 8.54
N SER A 326 -0.36 -3.62 8.08
CA SER A 326 -1.01 -3.15 6.87
C SER A 326 -1.77 -1.88 7.20
N ILE A 327 -1.30 -0.71 6.74
CA ILE A 327 -1.96 0.59 6.95
C ILE A 327 -2.28 1.18 5.59
N PHE A 328 -3.56 1.37 5.31
CA PHE A 328 -4.07 1.86 4.03
C PHE A 328 -4.93 3.10 4.20
N SER A 329 -4.92 3.97 3.21
CA SER A 329 -5.91 5.02 3.04
C SER A 329 -6.17 5.26 1.56
N THR A 330 -7.42 5.55 1.20
CA THR A 330 -7.83 5.92 -0.17
C THR A 330 -9.03 6.85 -0.13
N VAL A 331 -9.31 7.49 -1.26
CA VAL A 331 -10.45 8.37 -1.44
C VAL A 331 -11.37 7.78 -2.51
N ILE A 332 -12.65 7.63 -2.20
CA ILE A 332 -13.69 7.22 -3.14
C ILE A 332 -14.76 8.32 -3.14
N GLY A 333 -14.89 9.04 -4.25
CA GLY A 333 -15.73 10.24 -4.30
C GLY A 333 -15.15 11.38 -3.45
N ASP A 334 -15.92 11.81 -2.48
CA ASP A 334 -15.55 12.81 -1.46
C ASP A 334 -15.23 12.19 -0.10
N ARG A 335 -15.24 10.85 -0.02
CA ARG A 335 -15.11 10.11 1.23
C ARG A 335 -13.77 9.38 1.33
N VAL A 336 -13.12 9.53 2.47
CA VAL A 336 -11.88 8.83 2.80
C VAL A 336 -12.20 7.50 3.48
N PHE A 337 -11.50 6.45 3.06
CA PHE A 337 -11.52 5.12 3.66
C PHE A 337 -10.11 4.75 4.10
N ALA A 338 -9.98 4.26 5.32
CA ALA A 338 -8.68 3.88 5.86
C ALA A 338 -8.80 2.65 6.77
N SER A 339 -7.77 1.83 6.78
CA SER A 339 -7.67 0.66 7.66
C SER A 339 -6.25 0.47 8.18
N ALA A 340 -6.12 -0.09 9.38
CA ALA A 340 -4.84 -0.46 9.97
C ALA A 340 -4.95 -1.80 10.69
N GLY A 341 -3.94 -2.64 10.54
CA GLY A 341 -3.86 -3.93 11.25
C GLY A 341 -4.77 -5.01 10.66
N VAL A 342 -5.33 -5.82 11.53
CA VAL A 342 -6.19 -6.96 11.19
C VAL A 342 -7.60 -6.49 10.90
N THR A 343 -8.23 -7.00 9.83
CA THR A 343 -9.68 -6.87 9.59
C THR A 343 -10.43 -7.97 10.33
N GLU A 344 -11.73 -7.79 10.55
CA GLU A 344 -12.58 -8.85 11.14
C GLU A 344 -12.59 -10.11 10.27
N SER A 345 -12.68 -9.91 8.94
CA SER A 345 -12.59 -11.00 7.96
C SER A 345 -11.25 -11.76 8.02
N GLU A 346 -10.16 -11.06 8.27
CA GLU A 346 -8.85 -11.67 8.48
C GLU A 346 -8.78 -12.42 9.82
N ALA A 347 -9.29 -11.82 10.89
CA ALA A 347 -9.34 -12.45 12.20
C ALA A 347 -10.09 -13.79 12.18
N VAL A 348 -11.25 -13.84 11.51
CA VAL A 348 -12.02 -15.09 11.31
C VAL A 348 -11.19 -16.13 10.55
N ARG A 349 -10.56 -15.74 9.42
CA ARG A 349 -9.74 -16.64 8.61
C ARG A 349 -8.52 -17.19 9.38
N GLU A 350 -7.93 -16.37 10.25
CA GLU A 350 -6.75 -16.71 11.05
C GLU A 350 -7.10 -17.34 12.41
N ASN A 351 -8.39 -17.53 12.70
CA ASN A 351 -8.90 -18.04 13.98
C ASN A 351 -8.40 -17.22 15.18
N ILE A 352 -8.44 -15.90 15.06
CA ILE A 352 -8.09 -14.96 16.14
C ILE A 352 -9.38 -14.58 16.86
N ASP A 353 -9.43 -14.81 18.18
CA ASP A 353 -10.59 -14.45 18.99
C ASP A 353 -10.60 -12.95 19.27
N ILE A 354 -11.65 -12.26 18.78
CA ILE A 354 -11.74 -10.80 18.76
C ILE A 354 -13.06 -10.30 19.36
N VAL A 355 -13.02 -9.05 19.76
CA VAL A 355 -14.22 -8.20 20.01
C VAL A 355 -14.13 -6.99 19.11
N THR A 356 -15.24 -6.65 18.47
CA THR A 356 -15.32 -5.47 17.60
C THR A 356 -16.45 -4.55 18.05
N ALA A 357 -16.26 -3.26 17.83
CA ALA A 357 -17.34 -2.27 17.93
C ALA A 357 -17.14 -1.16 16.91
N THR A 358 -18.27 -0.62 16.45
CA THR A 358 -18.31 0.48 15.48
C THR A 358 -19.07 1.66 16.09
N PHE A 359 -18.45 2.83 16.05
CA PHE A 359 -19.08 4.09 16.46
C PHE A 359 -19.23 5.01 15.25
N GLU A 360 -20.37 5.67 15.16
CA GLU A 360 -20.68 6.68 14.16
C GLU A 360 -20.81 8.04 14.83
N GLY A 361 -20.17 9.05 14.26
CA GLY A 361 -20.19 10.43 14.71
C GLY A 361 -19.99 11.42 13.56
N THR A 362 -19.52 12.61 13.88
CA THR A 362 -19.17 13.64 12.91
C THR A 362 -17.72 14.05 13.08
N ASP A 363 -17.09 14.51 11.99
CA ASP A 363 -15.69 14.95 11.96
C ASP A 363 -15.49 16.41 12.40
N LYS A 364 -16.59 17.15 12.63
CA LYS A 364 -16.61 18.54 13.13
C LYS A 364 -17.65 18.72 14.23
N HIS A 365 -17.53 19.82 15.00
CA HIS A 365 -18.52 20.14 16.04
C HIS A 365 -18.78 21.66 16.16
N PRO A 366 -20.05 22.07 16.22
CA PRO A 366 -21.25 21.24 16.10
C PRO A 366 -21.37 20.61 14.70
N GLY A 367 -22.04 19.47 14.59
CA GLY A 367 -22.24 18.74 13.33
C GLY A 367 -23.06 19.49 12.26
N THR A 368 -23.54 20.68 12.58
CA THR A 368 -24.23 21.60 11.66
C THR A 368 -23.28 22.50 10.89
N LEU A 369 -21.97 22.42 11.17
CA LEU A 369 -20.98 23.18 10.41
C LEU A 369 -20.93 22.71 8.95
N LYS A 370 -20.63 23.67 8.05
CA LYS A 370 -20.46 23.36 6.63
C LYS A 370 -19.35 22.34 6.42
N ASP A 371 -19.50 21.49 5.41
CA ASP A 371 -18.56 20.43 5.05
C ASP A 371 -18.25 19.47 6.22
N THR A 372 -19.25 19.21 7.06
CA THR A 372 -19.20 18.16 8.09
C THR A 372 -19.52 16.82 7.47
N HIS A 373 -18.66 15.82 7.72
CA HIS A 373 -18.85 14.45 7.24
C HIS A 373 -19.24 13.52 8.38
N LYS A 374 -20.06 12.53 8.07
CA LYS A 374 -20.27 11.36 8.93
C LYS A 374 -18.93 10.62 9.05
N GLN A 375 -18.50 10.35 10.26
CA GLN A 375 -17.27 9.63 10.55
C GLN A 375 -17.60 8.30 11.23
N ILE A 376 -17.10 7.20 10.70
CA ILE A 376 -17.32 5.84 11.19
C ILE A 376 -15.97 5.29 11.62
N VAL A 377 -15.88 4.79 12.86
CA VAL A 377 -14.70 4.12 13.40
C VAL A 377 -15.07 2.74 13.89
N LYS A 378 -14.45 1.71 13.34
CA LYS A 378 -14.51 0.33 13.83
C LYS A 378 -13.18 -0.01 14.48
N LEU A 379 -13.20 -0.51 15.72
CA LEU A 379 -12.05 -1.06 16.40
C LEU A 379 -12.17 -2.57 16.51
N ILE A 380 -11.01 -3.23 16.41
CA ILE A 380 -10.86 -4.68 16.52
C ILE A 380 -9.82 -4.95 17.62
N ALA A 381 -10.23 -5.62 18.68
CA ALA A 381 -9.41 -5.93 19.83
C ALA A 381 -9.34 -7.43 20.08
N ALA A 382 -8.22 -7.93 20.57
CA ALA A 382 -8.08 -9.29 21.07
C ALA A 382 -8.95 -9.48 22.31
N ARG A 383 -9.82 -10.49 22.29
CA ARG A 383 -10.82 -10.70 23.34
C ARG A 383 -10.22 -10.87 24.74
N HIS A 384 -9.13 -11.62 24.86
CA HIS A 384 -8.62 -12.04 26.17
C HIS A 384 -7.95 -10.90 26.96
N ASN A 385 -7.48 -9.83 26.30
CA ASN A 385 -6.73 -8.76 26.97
C ASN A 385 -7.05 -7.34 26.46
N GLY A 386 -8.01 -7.20 25.53
CA GLY A 386 -8.42 -5.92 24.99
C GLY A 386 -7.37 -5.17 24.16
N THR A 387 -6.25 -5.83 23.77
CA THR A 387 -5.24 -5.20 22.93
C THR A 387 -5.81 -4.86 21.55
N ILE A 388 -5.65 -3.62 21.11
CA ILE A 388 -6.06 -3.19 19.77
C ILE A 388 -5.12 -3.83 18.74
N ILE A 389 -5.70 -4.59 17.82
CA ILE A 389 -4.97 -5.30 16.75
C ILE A 389 -5.39 -4.86 15.36
N GLY A 390 -6.45 -4.05 15.24
CA GLY A 390 -6.92 -3.53 13.98
C GLY A 390 -8.02 -2.50 14.12
N GLY A 391 -8.35 -1.88 13.00
CA GLY A 391 -9.51 -1.02 12.88
C GLY A 391 -9.62 -0.34 11.53
N GLN A 392 -10.80 0.21 11.29
CA GLN A 392 -11.17 0.84 10.02
C GLN A 392 -11.89 2.15 10.28
N ILE A 393 -11.63 3.12 9.44
CA ILE A 393 -12.21 4.46 9.56
C ILE A 393 -12.72 4.91 8.20
N SER A 394 -13.92 5.49 8.14
CA SER A 394 -14.38 6.26 6.99
C SER A 394 -14.92 7.62 7.41
N GLY A 395 -14.76 8.64 6.55
CA GLY A 395 -15.16 10.00 6.87
C GLY A 395 -14.58 11.05 5.93
N GLY A 396 -14.38 12.25 6.44
CA GLY A 396 -13.72 13.34 5.74
C GLY A 396 -12.19 13.24 5.74
N GLU A 397 -11.50 14.29 5.31
CA GLU A 397 -10.04 14.32 5.10
C GLU A 397 -9.21 13.95 6.35
N SER A 398 -9.71 14.26 7.55
CA SER A 398 -9.04 13.95 8.81
C SER A 398 -8.75 12.44 9.01
N VAL A 399 -9.50 11.56 8.35
CA VAL A 399 -9.31 10.10 8.39
C VAL A 399 -7.91 9.70 7.91
N GLY A 400 -7.34 10.44 6.94
CA GLY A 400 -5.99 10.18 6.42
C GLY A 400 -4.91 10.24 7.49
N GLU A 401 -5.04 11.15 8.49
CA GLU A 401 -4.11 11.22 9.63
C GLU A 401 -4.59 10.41 10.83
N MET A 402 -5.88 10.24 11.05
CA MET A 402 -6.41 9.41 12.14
C MET A 402 -5.96 7.95 12.03
N ILE A 403 -5.84 7.43 10.82
CA ILE A 403 -5.37 6.04 10.62
C ILE A 403 -3.91 5.86 11.03
N ASN A 404 -3.07 6.89 10.89
CA ASN A 404 -1.69 6.87 11.36
C ASN A 404 -1.64 6.78 12.89
N ALA A 405 -2.53 7.50 13.60
CA ALA A 405 -2.68 7.37 15.05
C ALA A 405 -3.08 5.95 15.45
N LEU A 406 -4.02 5.33 14.72
CA LEU A 406 -4.40 3.94 14.95
C LEU A 406 -3.23 2.97 14.69
N GLY A 407 -2.42 3.23 13.67
CA GLY A 407 -1.18 2.48 13.42
C GLY A 407 -0.22 2.54 14.62
N ILE A 408 -0.03 3.72 15.22
CA ILE A 408 0.80 3.92 16.43
C ILE A 408 0.21 3.16 17.62
N ILE A 409 -1.11 3.18 17.80
CA ILE A 409 -1.82 2.43 18.84
C ILE A 409 -1.54 0.93 18.72
N ILE A 410 -1.64 0.37 17.51
CA ILE A 410 -1.38 -1.04 17.24
C ILE A 410 0.11 -1.37 17.46
N GLU A 411 1.03 -0.54 16.96
CA GLU A 411 2.47 -0.73 17.10
C GLU A 411 2.90 -0.76 18.57
N ASN A 412 2.29 0.08 19.42
CA ASN A 412 2.54 0.13 20.84
C ASN A 412 1.68 -0.85 21.67
N ARG A 413 0.89 -1.71 21.01
CA ARG A 413 0.04 -2.73 21.66
C ARG A 413 -0.86 -2.16 22.74
N MET A 414 -1.43 -0.98 22.50
CA MET A 414 -2.32 -0.33 23.46
C MET A 414 -3.62 -1.12 23.60
N SER A 415 -4.14 -1.15 24.83
CA SER A 415 -5.45 -1.76 25.11
C SER A 415 -6.58 -0.76 24.94
N VAL A 416 -7.83 -1.26 24.84
CA VAL A 416 -9.03 -0.42 24.81
C VAL A 416 -9.13 0.47 26.03
N SER A 417 -8.82 -0.04 27.23
CA SER A 417 -8.82 0.73 28.47
C SER A 417 -7.85 1.92 28.42
N SER A 418 -6.69 1.74 27.77
CA SER A 418 -5.73 2.84 27.55
C SER A 418 -6.28 3.93 26.64
N LEU A 419 -7.16 3.57 25.68
CA LEU A 419 -7.74 4.55 24.76
C LEU A 419 -8.84 5.39 25.40
N ILE A 420 -9.58 4.85 26.37
CA ILE A 420 -10.68 5.56 27.03
C ILE A 420 -10.15 6.80 27.77
N GLY A 421 -8.96 6.72 28.35
CA GLY A 421 -8.31 7.80 29.11
C GLY A 421 -7.43 8.72 28.29
N LEU A 422 -7.40 8.61 26.96
CA LEU A 422 -6.54 9.44 26.11
C LEU A 422 -6.91 10.91 26.19
N GLN A 423 -5.88 11.75 26.36
CA GLN A 423 -6.00 13.19 26.18
C GLN A 423 -5.84 13.51 24.69
N ILE A 424 -6.79 14.24 24.15
CA ILE A 424 -6.86 14.62 22.74
C ILE A 424 -7.00 16.13 22.60
N ALA A 425 -6.41 16.70 21.56
CA ALA A 425 -6.71 18.05 21.13
C ALA A 425 -7.97 18.04 20.25
N THR A 426 -8.86 19.03 20.46
CA THR A 426 -10.05 19.20 19.62
C THR A 426 -10.20 20.64 19.16
N HIS A 427 -10.73 20.81 17.96
CA HIS A 427 -11.07 22.10 17.40
C HIS A 427 -12.33 21.96 16.53
N PRO A 428 -13.32 22.87 16.64
CA PRO A 428 -14.60 22.78 15.93
C PRO A 428 -14.52 22.47 14.45
N LEU A 429 -13.57 23.08 13.73
CA LEU A 429 -13.42 22.91 12.27
C LEU A 429 -12.53 21.73 11.86
N LEU A 430 -11.82 21.09 12.80
CA LEU A 430 -10.76 20.13 12.46
C LEU A 430 -11.03 18.72 13.00
N THR A 431 -11.82 18.60 14.06
CA THR A 431 -12.00 17.32 14.76
C THR A 431 -13.42 17.10 15.20
N ALA A 432 -13.77 15.86 15.50
CA ALA A 432 -14.95 15.48 16.26
C ALA A 432 -14.98 16.15 17.64
N PRO A 433 -16.17 16.25 18.30
CA PRO A 433 -16.26 16.81 19.66
C PRO A 433 -15.54 15.91 20.68
N PRO A 434 -14.95 16.49 21.74
CA PRO A 434 -14.27 15.71 22.78
C PRO A 434 -15.20 14.73 23.49
N THR A 435 -16.49 15.06 23.63
CA THR A 435 -17.51 14.22 24.25
C THR A 435 -17.89 12.98 23.43
N ALA A 436 -17.60 13.00 22.12
CA ALA A 436 -17.94 11.93 21.20
C ALA A 436 -16.80 11.69 20.18
N TYR A 437 -15.55 11.72 20.67
CA TYR A 437 -14.40 11.45 19.80
C TYR A 437 -14.42 9.99 19.33
N PRO A 438 -14.50 9.70 18.01
CA PRO A 438 -14.91 8.39 17.51
C PRO A 438 -14.04 7.22 17.94
N ILE A 439 -12.71 7.39 18.00
CA ILE A 439 -11.80 6.33 18.47
C ILE A 439 -12.06 6.00 19.94
N ILE A 440 -12.25 7.01 20.80
CA ILE A 440 -12.54 6.82 22.24
C ILE A 440 -13.90 6.16 22.41
N LYS A 441 -14.90 6.62 21.69
CA LYS A 441 -16.27 6.03 21.77
C LYS A 441 -16.30 4.58 21.29
N ALA A 442 -15.60 4.26 20.21
CA ALA A 442 -15.45 2.88 19.76
C ALA A 442 -14.74 2.00 20.82
N ALA A 443 -13.70 2.55 21.49
CA ALA A 443 -13.01 1.86 22.58
C ALA A 443 -13.94 1.60 23.78
N GLU A 444 -14.73 2.60 24.21
CA GLU A 444 -15.74 2.41 25.26
C GLU A 444 -16.75 1.29 24.93
N MET A 445 -17.14 1.21 23.65
CA MET A 445 -18.07 0.16 23.21
C MET A 445 -17.43 -1.23 23.21
N VAL A 446 -16.16 -1.35 22.81
CA VAL A 446 -15.40 -2.61 22.91
C VAL A 446 -15.25 -3.02 24.36
N GLU A 447 -14.86 -2.08 25.24
CA GLU A 447 -14.67 -2.32 26.66
C GLU A 447 -15.94 -2.87 27.32
N ARG A 448 -17.10 -2.26 27.05
CA ARG A 448 -18.41 -2.74 27.55
C ARG A 448 -18.73 -4.17 27.09
N LYS A 449 -18.38 -4.54 25.86
CA LYS A 449 -18.56 -5.91 25.36
C LYS A 449 -17.64 -6.90 26.08
N LEU A 450 -16.39 -6.51 26.37
CA LEU A 450 -15.45 -7.34 27.11
C LEU A 450 -15.91 -7.60 28.55
N TYR A 451 -16.34 -6.56 29.26
CA TYR A 451 -16.87 -6.69 30.63
C TYR A 451 -18.21 -7.40 30.69
N GLY A 452 -19.13 -7.11 29.75
CA GLY A 452 -20.44 -7.72 29.71
C GLY A 452 -20.43 -9.23 29.53
N GLU A 453 -19.38 -9.77 28.91
CA GLU A 453 -19.19 -11.21 28.72
C GLU A 453 -18.46 -11.86 29.92
N ASN A 454 -17.74 -11.08 30.73
CA ASN A 454 -17.01 -11.56 31.91
C ASN A 454 -17.86 -11.56 33.20
N PHE A 455 -19.02 -10.87 33.21
CA PHE A 455 -19.92 -10.94 34.35
C PHE A 455 -20.70 -12.25 34.33
N SER A 456 -20.50 -13.06 35.35
CA SER A 456 -21.34 -14.26 35.61
C SER A 456 -22.79 -13.86 35.78
N SER A 457 -23.72 -14.79 35.52
CA SER A 457 -25.16 -14.56 35.71
C SER A 457 -25.51 -14.02 37.12
N CYS A 458 -24.75 -14.44 38.13
CA CYS A 458 -24.91 -14.02 39.52
C CYS A 458 -24.50 -12.55 39.78
N GLU A 459 -23.54 -11.99 39.02
CA GLU A 459 -23.15 -10.58 39.12
C GLU A 459 -24.14 -9.65 38.40
N ARG A 460 -24.78 -10.10 37.31
CA ARG A 460 -25.82 -9.35 36.59
C ARG A 460 -27.07 -9.15 37.43
N GLU A 461 -27.45 -10.17 38.21
CA GLU A 461 -28.62 -10.06 39.14
C GLU A 461 -28.32 -9.08 40.28
N ARG A 462 -27.12 -9.06 40.85
CA ARG A 462 -26.72 -8.10 41.87
C ARG A 462 -26.75 -6.64 41.41
N ILE A 463 -26.36 -6.37 40.18
CA ILE A 463 -26.39 -4.99 39.62
C ILE A 463 -27.80 -4.58 39.31
N ALA A 464 -28.68 -5.49 38.87
CA ALA A 464 -30.08 -5.20 38.61
C ALA A 464 -30.89 -4.95 39.88
N GLU A 465 -30.48 -5.48 41.03
CA GLU A 465 -31.10 -5.24 42.33
C GLU A 465 -30.62 -3.94 43.03
N THR A 466 -29.55 -3.27 42.48
CA THR A 466 -28.93 -2.08 43.09
C THR A 466 -29.27 -0.78 42.32
N VAL A 467 -30.01 -0.85 41.19
CA VAL A 467 -30.52 0.26 40.41
C VAL A 467 -32.08 0.31 40.54
#